data_578d4229bc6367113d5650dba12580c2
#
_entry.id   578d4229bc6367113d5650dba12580c2
#
_cell.length_a   1.000
_cell.length_b   1.000
_cell.length_c   1.000
_cell.angle_alpha   90.00
_cell.angle_beta   90.00
_cell.angle_gamma   90.00
#
_symmetry.space_group_name_H-M   'P 1'
#
loop_
_entity.id
_entity.type
_entity.pdbx_description
1 polymer ?
#
loop_
_entity_poly.entity_id
_entity_poly.type
_entity_poly.pdbx_seq_one_letter_code
_entity_poly.pdbx_strand_id
1 'polypeptide(L)'
;YEQNGLGHAVLQAESVIGNNSFAVLLPDDLFLSKKSCLDQLIDIFAEKKSSVIAVNKIDKNNIHKYGVIKPGKQNQGSIKIDDIVEKPAAEDAPSDIAVCGRYILNPAIFKHLKLTKSDKSGEIQLTDAIRSLLKYENVYAAIYNGEKFDCGSKEGFVHATISLALRDESINKKIKKIIQDIV
;
A
#
# COMPACT_ATOMS: atom_id res chain seq x y z
N TYR A 1 -4.96 24.57 -2.37
CA TYR A 1 -4.80 23.12 -2.62
C TYR A 1 -5.79 22.39 -1.71
N GLU A 2 -6.75 21.70 -2.31
CA GLU A 2 -7.72 20.89 -1.57
C GLU A 2 -7.15 19.48 -1.37
N GLN A 3 -7.21 18.97 -0.14
CA GLN A 3 -6.77 17.63 0.22
C GLN A 3 -7.97 16.68 0.08
N ASN A 4 -8.22 16.21 -1.13
CA ASN A 4 -9.40 15.40 -1.45
C ASN A 4 -9.09 13.88 -1.50
N GLY A 5 -8.07 13.42 -0.74
CA GLY A 5 -7.69 12.02 -0.59
C GLY A 5 -6.68 11.49 -1.61
N LEU A 6 -6.24 10.24 -1.39
CA LEU A 6 -5.19 9.59 -2.20
C LEU A 6 -5.62 9.42 -3.67
N GLY A 7 -6.86 9.03 -3.93
CA GLY A 7 -7.36 8.88 -5.29
C GLY A 7 -7.33 10.19 -6.06
N HIS A 8 -7.67 11.30 -5.41
CA HIS A 8 -7.56 12.63 -6.02
C HIS A 8 -6.11 12.97 -6.34
N ALA A 9 -5.17 12.74 -5.41
CA ALA A 9 -3.74 12.99 -5.64
C ALA A 9 -3.20 12.20 -6.83
N VAL A 10 -3.56 10.91 -6.96
CA VAL A 10 -3.19 10.08 -8.10
C VAL A 10 -3.80 10.61 -9.40
N LEU A 11 -5.06 11.05 -9.37
CA LEU A 11 -5.74 11.60 -10.55
C LEU A 11 -5.03 12.84 -11.13
N GLN A 12 -4.41 13.68 -10.27
CA GLN A 12 -3.67 14.86 -10.73
C GLN A 12 -2.44 14.51 -11.60
N ALA A 13 -1.93 13.28 -11.48
CA ALA A 13 -0.78 12.84 -12.28
C ALA A 13 -1.18 12.40 -13.70
N GLU A 14 -2.46 12.29 -14.04
CA GLU A 14 -2.94 11.75 -15.33
C GLU A 14 -2.29 12.44 -16.54
N SER A 15 -2.22 13.77 -16.54
CA SER A 15 -1.68 14.54 -17.67
C SER A 15 -0.19 14.28 -17.91
N VAL A 16 0.56 13.92 -16.86
CA VAL A 16 1.99 13.61 -16.93
C VAL A 16 2.23 12.14 -17.30
N ILE A 17 1.43 11.24 -16.74
CA ILE A 17 1.53 9.79 -16.94
C ILE A 17 1.04 9.38 -18.34
N GLY A 18 -0.04 9.99 -18.80
CA GLY A 18 -0.69 9.64 -20.07
C GLY A 18 -1.14 8.18 -20.09
N ASN A 19 -0.75 7.46 -21.12
CA ASN A 19 -1.13 6.05 -21.33
C ASN A 19 -0.11 5.04 -20.78
N ASN A 20 0.80 5.45 -19.92
CA ASN A 20 1.81 4.57 -19.33
C ASN A 20 1.31 3.95 -18.03
N SER A 21 1.77 2.73 -17.74
CA SER A 21 1.69 2.18 -16.39
C SER A 21 2.67 2.90 -15.48
N PHE A 22 2.31 3.06 -14.21
CA PHE A 22 3.07 3.88 -13.27
C PHE A 22 3.06 3.29 -11.87
N ALA A 23 4.03 3.68 -11.06
CA ALA A 23 4.10 3.31 -9.66
C ALA A 23 3.54 4.43 -8.77
N VAL A 24 2.81 4.03 -7.72
CA VAL A 24 2.41 4.91 -6.62
C VAL A 24 3.12 4.43 -5.36
N LEU A 25 3.82 5.35 -4.69
CA LEU A 25 4.56 5.09 -3.48
C LEU A 25 4.14 6.08 -2.40
N LEU A 26 3.52 5.58 -1.33
CA LEU A 26 3.17 6.43 -0.18
C LEU A 26 4.44 6.69 0.64
N PRO A 27 4.76 7.98 0.95
CA PRO A 27 6.03 8.34 1.56
C PRO A 27 6.15 7.94 3.04
N ASP A 28 5.04 7.72 3.70
CA ASP A 28 4.94 7.32 5.10
C ASP A 28 5.05 5.80 5.32
N ASP A 29 5.02 4.99 4.28
CA ASP A 29 5.28 3.56 4.34
C ASP A 29 6.75 3.26 4.00
N LEU A 30 7.52 2.82 5.00
CA LEU A 30 8.91 2.46 4.83
C LEU A 30 9.07 0.95 4.71
N PHE A 31 9.81 0.49 3.70
CA PHE A 31 9.99 -0.91 3.35
C PHE A 31 11.45 -1.33 3.43
N LEU A 32 11.73 -2.42 4.11
CA LEU A 32 13.08 -3.00 4.23
C LEU A 32 13.08 -4.45 3.79
N SER A 33 13.87 -4.77 2.78
CA SER A 33 14.08 -6.13 2.28
C SER A 33 15.30 -6.19 1.37
N LYS A 34 15.80 -7.41 1.09
CA LYS A 34 16.90 -7.62 0.13
C LYS A 34 16.51 -7.23 -1.29
N LYS A 35 15.28 -7.57 -1.70
CA LYS A 35 14.68 -7.15 -2.97
C LYS A 35 13.63 -6.09 -2.66
N SER A 36 13.75 -4.89 -3.24
CA SER A 36 12.83 -3.79 -2.91
C SER A 36 11.37 -4.18 -3.12
N CYS A 37 10.46 -3.56 -2.38
CA CYS A 37 9.02 -3.81 -2.55
C CYS A 37 8.59 -3.54 -4.00
N LEU A 38 9.09 -2.47 -4.59
CA LEU A 38 8.77 -2.13 -5.99
C LEU A 38 9.26 -3.19 -6.96
N ASP A 39 10.48 -3.75 -6.79
CA ASP A 39 10.99 -4.82 -7.64
C ASP A 39 10.15 -6.11 -7.51
N GLN A 40 9.63 -6.41 -6.31
CA GLN A 40 8.71 -7.53 -6.11
C GLN A 40 7.41 -7.34 -6.90
N LEU A 41 6.89 -6.10 -6.96
CA LEU A 41 5.71 -5.78 -7.76
C LEU A 41 6.01 -5.81 -9.27
N ILE A 42 7.18 -5.31 -9.69
CA ILE A 42 7.59 -5.28 -11.10
C ILE A 42 7.66 -6.69 -11.69
N ASP A 43 8.16 -7.68 -10.94
CA ASP A 43 8.20 -9.07 -11.42
C ASP A 43 6.79 -9.58 -11.76
N ILE A 44 5.83 -9.37 -10.87
CA ILE A 44 4.44 -9.80 -11.08
C ILE A 44 3.80 -8.99 -12.20
N PHE A 45 4.05 -7.69 -12.26
CA PHE A 45 3.56 -6.83 -13.33
C PHE A 45 4.10 -7.27 -14.69
N ALA A 46 5.39 -7.62 -14.77
CA ALA A 46 6.03 -8.09 -16.01
C ALA A 46 5.38 -9.39 -16.52
N GLU A 47 5.00 -10.28 -15.61
CA GLU A 47 4.32 -11.54 -15.92
C GLU A 47 2.84 -11.33 -16.28
N LYS A 48 2.10 -10.59 -15.44
CA LYS A 48 0.63 -10.49 -15.54
C LYS A 48 0.16 -9.37 -16.46
N LYS A 49 0.99 -8.38 -16.76
CA LYS A 49 0.64 -7.16 -17.54
C LYS A 49 -0.62 -6.45 -17.01
N SER A 50 -0.85 -6.56 -15.72
CA SER A 50 -2.01 -6.05 -14.99
C SER A 50 -1.58 -5.28 -13.76
N SER A 51 -2.42 -4.38 -13.25
CA SER A 51 -2.13 -3.64 -12.02
C SER A 51 -1.80 -4.56 -10.86
N VAL A 52 -0.81 -4.18 -10.06
CA VAL A 52 -0.31 -4.96 -8.91
C VAL A 52 -0.24 -4.08 -7.67
N ILE A 53 -0.66 -4.62 -6.53
CA ILE A 53 -0.69 -3.93 -5.25
C ILE A 53 0.12 -4.73 -4.23
N ALA A 54 0.99 -4.06 -3.47
CA ALA A 54 1.63 -4.69 -2.32
C ALA A 54 0.63 -4.89 -1.19
N VAL A 55 0.65 -6.06 -0.58
CA VAL A 55 -0.20 -6.39 0.56
C VAL A 55 0.59 -7.12 1.64
N ASN A 56 0.11 -7.03 2.88
CA ASN A 56 0.60 -7.83 4.01
C ASN A 56 -0.55 -8.34 4.86
N LYS A 57 -0.30 -9.43 5.59
CA LYS A 57 -1.19 -9.83 6.68
C LYS A 57 -1.03 -8.86 7.85
N ILE A 58 -2.16 -8.48 8.42
CA ILE A 58 -2.22 -7.58 9.58
C ILE A 58 -3.05 -8.18 10.70
N ASP A 59 -2.83 -7.66 11.93
CA ASP A 59 -3.68 -7.96 13.06
C ASP A 59 -5.11 -7.44 12.81
N LYS A 60 -6.12 -8.24 13.18
CA LYS A 60 -7.53 -7.90 13.03
C LYS A 60 -7.90 -6.57 13.71
N ASN A 61 -7.25 -6.22 14.81
CA ASN A 61 -7.46 -4.97 15.52
C ASN A 61 -7.06 -3.72 14.71
N ASN A 62 -6.22 -3.88 13.68
CA ASN A 62 -5.74 -2.79 12.84
C ASN A 62 -6.41 -2.73 11.46
N ILE A 63 -7.32 -3.66 11.15
CA ILE A 63 -8.00 -3.76 9.83
C ILE A 63 -8.65 -2.44 9.42
N HIS A 64 -9.31 -1.76 10.37
CA HIS A 64 -10.02 -0.49 10.14
C HIS A 64 -9.15 0.68 9.68
N LYS A 65 -7.83 0.50 9.60
CA LYS A 65 -6.88 1.54 9.17
C LYS A 65 -6.54 1.47 7.68
N TYR A 66 -6.81 0.34 7.02
CA TYR A 66 -6.27 0.02 5.69
C TYR A 66 -7.36 -0.44 4.72
N GLY A 67 -7.07 -0.32 3.43
CA GLY A 67 -7.79 -1.07 2.42
C GLY A 67 -7.51 -2.58 2.57
N VAL A 68 -8.55 -3.42 2.52
CA VAL A 68 -8.45 -4.88 2.72
C VAL A 68 -8.93 -5.60 1.48
N ILE A 69 -8.14 -6.54 0.97
CA ILE A 69 -8.50 -7.31 -0.22
C ILE A 69 -9.33 -8.54 0.14
N LYS A 70 -10.24 -8.92 -0.76
CA LYS A 70 -10.79 -10.28 -0.82
C LYS A 70 -9.89 -11.09 -1.75
N PRO A 71 -9.10 -12.04 -1.19
CA PRO A 71 -8.21 -12.84 -2.01
C PRO A 71 -8.99 -13.83 -2.86
N GLY A 72 -8.66 -13.92 -4.14
CA GLY A 72 -9.12 -14.93 -5.07
C GLY A 72 -8.07 -16.01 -5.30
N LYS A 73 -7.91 -16.44 -6.55
CA LYS A 73 -6.96 -17.49 -6.92
C LYS A 73 -5.51 -17.05 -6.67
N GLN A 74 -4.76 -17.88 -5.94
CA GLN A 74 -3.34 -17.68 -5.68
C GLN A 74 -2.50 -18.51 -6.66
N ASN A 75 -1.50 -17.88 -7.28
CA ASN A 75 -0.51 -18.52 -8.13
C ASN A 75 0.87 -17.96 -7.81
N GLN A 76 1.88 -18.84 -7.65
CA GLN A 76 3.32 -18.53 -7.54
C GLN A 76 3.67 -17.08 -7.15
N GLY A 77 3.36 -16.70 -5.88
CA GLY A 77 3.72 -15.39 -5.32
C GLY A 77 2.76 -14.22 -5.63
N SER A 78 1.71 -14.45 -6.43
CA SER A 78 0.66 -13.46 -6.68
C SER A 78 -0.73 -13.97 -6.33
N ILE A 79 -1.60 -13.10 -5.86
CA ILE A 79 -3.00 -13.36 -5.54
C ILE A 79 -3.86 -12.51 -6.47
N LYS A 80 -4.78 -13.13 -7.21
CA LYS A 80 -5.80 -12.37 -7.91
C LYS A 80 -6.71 -11.72 -6.86
N ILE A 81 -7.03 -10.45 -7.02
CA ILE A 81 -7.95 -9.75 -6.13
C ILE A 81 -9.37 -9.93 -6.66
N ASP A 82 -10.27 -10.48 -5.83
CA ASP A 82 -11.68 -10.64 -6.18
C ASP A 82 -12.51 -9.41 -5.77
N ASP A 83 -12.16 -8.76 -4.67
CA ASP A 83 -12.74 -7.49 -4.20
C ASP A 83 -11.76 -6.76 -3.29
N ILE A 84 -12.00 -5.48 -3.04
CA ILE A 84 -11.23 -4.65 -2.11
C ILE A 84 -12.16 -3.65 -1.43
N VAL A 85 -11.98 -3.47 -0.11
CA VAL A 85 -12.81 -2.59 0.71
C VAL A 85 -11.92 -1.64 1.50
N GLU A 86 -12.23 -0.34 1.47
CA GLU A 86 -11.51 0.67 2.24
C GLU A 86 -11.97 0.68 3.69
N LYS A 87 -11.01 0.54 4.61
CA LYS A 87 -11.19 0.67 6.07
C LYS A 87 -12.44 -0.02 6.61
N PRO A 88 -12.65 -1.32 6.33
CA PRO A 88 -13.84 -2.03 6.80
C PRO A 88 -13.84 -2.14 8.32
N ALA A 89 -15.04 -2.30 8.91
CA ALA A 89 -15.13 -2.78 10.28
C ALA A 89 -14.54 -4.21 10.38
N ALA A 90 -14.01 -4.59 11.53
CA ALA A 90 -13.30 -5.87 11.68
C ALA A 90 -14.19 -7.09 11.33
N GLU A 91 -15.48 -7.00 11.64
CA GLU A 91 -16.50 -8.01 11.33
C GLU A 91 -16.88 -8.08 9.85
N ASP A 92 -16.73 -6.96 9.11
CA ASP A 92 -17.06 -6.86 7.68
C ASP A 92 -15.83 -7.06 6.77
N ALA A 93 -14.64 -7.21 7.35
CA ALA A 93 -13.42 -7.33 6.59
C ALA A 93 -13.38 -8.62 5.78
N PRO A 94 -13.12 -8.56 4.46
CA PRO A 94 -13.13 -9.75 3.59
C PRO A 94 -11.96 -10.72 3.87
N SER A 95 -10.92 -10.26 4.56
CA SER A 95 -9.74 -11.04 4.97
C SER A 95 -8.89 -10.30 5.99
N ASP A 96 -7.73 -10.87 6.35
CA ASP A 96 -6.66 -10.24 7.12
C ASP A 96 -5.53 -9.65 6.25
N ILE A 97 -5.75 -9.49 4.93
CA ILE A 97 -4.74 -9.06 3.97
C ILE A 97 -4.98 -7.61 3.59
N ALA A 98 -4.13 -6.72 4.07
CA ALA A 98 -4.23 -5.28 3.90
C ALA A 98 -3.26 -4.72 2.86
N VAL A 99 -3.67 -3.65 2.22
CA VAL A 99 -2.86 -2.90 1.26
C VAL A 99 -1.71 -2.18 1.96
N CYS A 100 -0.56 -2.19 1.31
CA CYS A 100 0.67 -1.55 1.80
C CYS A 100 1.13 -0.48 0.83
N GLY A 101 0.64 0.69 0.84
CA GLY A 101 1.09 1.92 0.18
C GLY A 101 2.04 1.85 -1.04
N ARG A 102 2.09 0.71 -1.74
CA ARG A 102 2.89 0.48 -2.97
C ARG A 102 2.04 -0.16 -4.04
N TYR A 103 2.02 0.45 -5.22
CA TYR A 103 1.18 0.04 -6.33
C TYR A 103 1.95 0.16 -7.64
N ILE A 104 1.64 -0.70 -8.60
CA ILE A 104 1.86 -0.47 -10.03
C ILE A 104 0.49 -0.51 -10.68
N LEU A 105 0.10 0.58 -11.31
CA LEU A 105 -1.24 0.76 -11.86
C LEU A 105 -1.19 0.95 -13.37
N ASN A 106 -2.14 0.34 -14.06
CA ASN A 106 -2.40 0.62 -15.46
C ASN A 106 -3.15 1.95 -15.63
N PRO A 107 -2.98 2.67 -16.74
CA PRO A 107 -3.60 3.99 -16.95
C PRO A 107 -5.13 3.94 -16.96
N ALA A 108 -5.75 2.78 -17.16
CA ALA A 108 -7.20 2.59 -17.03
C ALA A 108 -7.75 3.07 -15.67
N ILE A 109 -6.93 3.07 -14.61
CA ILE A 109 -7.32 3.56 -13.28
C ILE A 109 -7.82 5.01 -13.30
N PHE A 110 -7.28 5.87 -14.17
CA PHE A 110 -7.68 7.27 -14.26
C PHE A 110 -9.16 7.44 -14.63
N LYS A 111 -9.66 6.58 -15.54
CA LYS A 111 -11.10 6.56 -15.88
C LYS A 111 -11.95 6.25 -14.65
N HIS A 112 -11.53 5.31 -13.83
CA HIS A 112 -12.25 4.92 -12.61
C HIS A 112 -12.15 5.99 -11.53
N LEU A 113 -10.99 6.63 -11.36
CA LEU A 113 -10.81 7.76 -10.44
C LEU A 113 -11.73 8.94 -10.76
N LYS A 114 -11.91 9.27 -12.04
CA LYS A 114 -12.86 10.33 -12.47
C LYS A 114 -14.33 10.04 -12.13
N LEU A 115 -14.69 8.76 -12.02
CA LEU A 115 -16.04 8.31 -11.71
C LEU A 115 -16.25 8.01 -10.22
N THR A 116 -15.16 7.93 -9.44
CA THR A 116 -15.23 7.66 -8.01
C THR A 116 -15.75 8.88 -7.27
N LYS A 117 -16.81 8.68 -6.49
CA LYS A 117 -17.36 9.73 -5.62
C LYS A 117 -16.54 9.82 -4.34
N SER A 118 -16.49 11.02 -3.75
CA SER A 118 -15.94 11.18 -2.42
C SER A 118 -16.74 10.37 -1.41
N ASP A 119 -16.02 9.82 -0.44
CA ASP A 119 -16.60 9.11 0.70
C ASP A 119 -17.22 10.08 1.74
N LYS A 120 -17.61 9.55 2.91
CA LYS A 120 -18.20 10.35 4.01
C LYS A 120 -17.24 11.40 4.58
N SER A 121 -15.93 11.21 4.42
CA SER A 121 -14.90 12.19 4.82
C SER A 121 -14.66 13.28 3.77
N GLY A 122 -15.25 13.15 2.59
CA GLY A 122 -15.01 14.03 1.44
C GLY A 122 -13.83 13.61 0.56
N GLU A 123 -13.20 12.46 0.83
CA GLU A 123 -12.02 11.98 0.13
C GLU A 123 -12.37 11.03 -1.02
N ILE A 124 -11.68 11.17 -2.14
CA ILE A 124 -11.70 10.20 -3.24
C ILE A 124 -10.69 9.10 -2.89
N GLN A 125 -11.18 7.91 -2.58
CA GLN A 125 -10.36 6.78 -2.19
C GLN A 125 -9.83 6.04 -3.42
N LEU A 126 -8.50 5.79 -3.44
CA LEU A 126 -7.87 4.98 -4.50
C LEU A 126 -8.41 3.54 -4.49
N THR A 127 -8.69 3.01 -3.32
CA THR A 127 -9.27 1.68 -3.10
C THR A 127 -10.62 1.52 -3.81
N ASP A 128 -11.49 2.54 -3.76
CA ASP A 128 -12.79 2.50 -4.44
C ASP A 128 -12.64 2.53 -5.97
N ALA A 129 -11.68 3.31 -6.48
CA ALA A 129 -11.37 3.31 -7.90
C ALA A 129 -10.83 1.94 -8.36
N ILE A 130 -9.96 1.30 -7.57
CA ILE A 130 -9.46 -0.06 -7.83
C ILE A 130 -10.62 -1.07 -7.79
N ARG A 131 -11.52 -0.96 -6.82
CA ARG A 131 -12.73 -1.80 -6.75
C ARG A 131 -13.60 -1.67 -7.99
N SER A 132 -13.73 -0.46 -8.52
CA SER A 132 -14.42 -0.21 -9.79
C SER A 132 -13.68 -0.84 -10.97
N LEU A 133 -12.33 -0.74 -11.01
CA LEU A 133 -11.49 -1.32 -12.05
C LEU A 133 -11.58 -2.85 -12.10
N LEU A 134 -11.71 -3.54 -10.95
CA LEU A 134 -11.83 -5.00 -10.85
C LEU A 134 -13.00 -5.58 -11.67
N LYS A 135 -14.00 -4.77 -12.01
CA LYS A 135 -15.13 -5.21 -12.85
C LYS A 135 -14.75 -5.36 -14.33
N TYR A 136 -13.63 -4.81 -14.75
CA TYR A 136 -13.18 -4.72 -16.14
C TYR A 136 -11.82 -5.35 -16.39
N GLU A 137 -10.93 -5.30 -15.40
CA GLU A 137 -9.57 -5.80 -15.49
C GLU A 137 -9.19 -6.63 -14.26
N ASN A 138 -8.27 -7.56 -14.44
CA ASN A 138 -7.66 -8.24 -13.31
C ASN A 138 -6.69 -7.30 -12.59
N VAL A 139 -6.71 -7.34 -11.26
CA VAL A 139 -5.70 -6.72 -10.40
C VAL A 139 -5.11 -7.82 -9.52
N TYR A 140 -3.81 -7.77 -9.31
CA TYR A 140 -3.10 -8.76 -8.51
C TYR A 140 -2.52 -8.13 -7.24
N ALA A 141 -2.44 -8.94 -6.19
CA ALA A 141 -1.73 -8.60 -4.97
C ALA A 141 -0.42 -9.36 -4.88
N ALA A 142 0.63 -8.68 -4.45
CA ALA A 142 1.91 -9.26 -4.07
C ALA A 142 2.02 -9.24 -2.55
N ILE A 143 2.14 -10.41 -1.90
CA ILE A 143 2.48 -10.44 -0.48
C ILE A 143 3.92 -9.97 -0.35
N TYR A 144 4.12 -8.80 0.26
CA TYR A 144 5.44 -8.22 0.44
C TYR A 144 6.30 -9.09 1.36
N ASN A 145 7.45 -9.49 0.83
CA ASN A 145 8.46 -10.23 1.59
C ASN A 145 9.52 -9.28 2.12
N GLY A 146 9.33 -8.82 3.35
CA GLY A 146 10.19 -7.86 4.03
C GLY A 146 9.52 -7.27 5.26
N GLU A 147 10.18 -6.31 5.86
CA GLU A 147 9.67 -5.57 7.02
C GLU A 147 9.11 -4.22 6.57
N LYS A 148 7.93 -3.88 7.08
CA LYS A 148 7.27 -2.61 6.82
C LYS A 148 7.11 -1.83 8.11
N PHE A 149 7.37 -0.52 8.04
CA PHE A 149 7.06 0.44 9.09
C PHE A 149 6.04 1.45 8.56
N ASP A 150 5.00 1.70 9.34
CA ASP A 150 4.01 2.73 9.10
C ASP A 150 4.42 4.01 9.84
N CYS A 151 5.07 4.92 9.11
CA CYS A 151 5.55 6.19 9.65
C CYS A 151 4.47 7.29 9.65
N GLY A 152 3.24 7.00 9.23
CA GLY A 152 2.11 7.92 9.28
C GLY A 152 1.63 8.23 10.70
N SER A 153 1.99 7.40 11.69
CA SER A 153 1.77 7.65 13.11
C SER A 153 3.06 8.07 13.82
N LYS A 154 2.94 8.85 14.91
CA LYS A 154 4.10 9.24 15.76
C LYS A 154 4.82 8.01 16.31
N GLU A 155 4.06 7.02 16.79
CA GLU A 155 4.60 5.77 17.32
C GLU A 155 5.34 4.97 16.24
N GLY A 156 4.75 4.80 15.06
CA GLY A 156 5.35 4.08 13.95
C GLY A 156 6.61 4.78 13.43
N PHE A 157 6.62 6.11 13.36
CA PHE A 157 7.81 6.89 13.00
C PHE A 157 8.97 6.69 14.00
N VAL A 158 8.68 6.75 15.30
CA VAL A 158 9.68 6.50 16.36
C VAL A 158 10.16 5.05 16.30
N HIS A 159 9.25 4.09 16.12
CA HIS A 159 9.61 2.68 15.97
C HIS A 159 10.55 2.45 14.77
N ALA A 160 10.21 3.00 13.61
CA ALA A 160 11.06 2.94 12.41
C ALA A 160 12.44 3.53 12.67
N THR A 161 12.48 4.73 13.25
CA THR A 161 13.73 5.46 13.54
C THR A 161 14.65 4.64 14.45
N ILE A 162 14.14 4.13 15.57
CA ILE A 162 14.92 3.32 16.52
C ILE A 162 15.38 2.01 15.86
N SER A 163 14.47 1.33 15.16
CA SER A 163 14.77 0.05 14.51
C SER A 163 15.89 0.18 13.47
N LEU A 164 15.86 1.23 12.66
CA LEU A 164 16.90 1.51 11.67
C LEU A 164 18.22 1.92 12.33
N ALA A 165 18.18 2.81 13.32
CA ALA A 165 19.37 3.27 14.03
C ALA A 165 20.10 2.14 14.76
N LEU A 166 19.35 1.15 15.28
CA LEU A 166 19.95 -0.04 15.92
C LEU A 166 20.60 -1.01 14.92
N ARG A 167 20.23 -0.96 13.66
CA ARG A 167 20.82 -1.77 12.56
C ARG A 167 22.02 -1.11 11.90
N ASP A 168 22.15 0.19 12.03
CA ASP A 168 23.27 0.95 11.48
C ASP A 168 24.52 0.74 12.35
N GLU A 169 25.51 0.00 11.84
CA GLU A 169 26.74 -0.33 12.55
C GLU A 169 27.53 0.90 13.00
N SER A 170 27.39 2.03 12.30
CA SER A 170 28.11 3.26 12.59
C SER A 170 27.60 3.97 13.85
N ILE A 171 26.32 3.79 14.21
CA ILE A 171 25.65 4.50 15.31
C ILE A 171 25.01 3.59 16.37
N ASN A 172 24.81 2.30 16.11
CA ASN A 172 24.00 1.41 16.94
C ASN A 172 24.47 1.38 18.41
N LYS A 173 25.81 1.41 18.67
CA LYS A 173 26.36 1.43 20.04
C LYS A 173 25.97 2.69 20.80
N LYS A 174 25.99 3.84 20.12
CA LYS A 174 25.59 5.14 20.71
C LYS A 174 24.10 5.15 21.01
N ILE A 175 23.29 4.66 20.08
CA ILE A 175 21.81 4.60 20.25
C ILE A 175 21.44 3.68 21.41
N LYS A 176 22.05 2.49 21.53
CA LYS A 176 21.84 1.60 22.68
C LYS A 176 22.13 2.29 24.01
N LYS A 177 23.25 3.05 24.08
CA LYS A 177 23.59 3.81 25.28
C LYS A 177 22.55 4.87 25.60
N ILE A 178 22.15 5.68 24.59
CA ILE A 178 21.12 6.71 24.76
C ILE A 178 19.81 6.11 25.31
N ILE A 179 19.36 4.98 24.74
CA ILE A 179 18.14 4.31 25.20
C ILE A 179 18.28 3.87 26.66
N GLN A 180 19.44 3.31 27.06
CA GLN A 180 19.73 2.89 28.44
C GLN A 180 19.76 4.07 29.41
N ASP A 181 20.23 5.23 28.98
CA ASP A 181 20.33 6.43 29.82
C ASP A 181 18.94 7.12 30.03
N ILE A 182 17.93 6.80 29.18
CA ILE A 182 16.58 7.38 29.25
C ILE A 182 15.60 6.49 30.05
N VAL A 183 15.82 5.17 30.07
CA VAL A 183 14.97 4.17 30.73
C VAL A 183 15.53 3.82 32.11
#